data_651ee2bc847e0256b809babfb32de1d6
#
_entry.id   651ee2bc847e0256b809babfb32de1d6
#
_cell.length_a   1.000
_cell.length_b   1.000
_cell.length_c   1.000
_cell.angle_alpha   90.00
_cell.angle_beta   90.00
_cell.angle_gamma   90.00
#
_symmetry.space_group_name_H-M   'P 1'
#
loop_
_entity.id
_entity.type
_entity.pdbx_description
1 polymer ?
#
loop_
_entity_poly.entity_id
_entity_poly.type
_entity_poly.pdbx_seq_one_letter_code
_entity_poly.pdbx_strand_id
1 'polypeptide(L)'
;MAFTQNGVTVTNYFAKITDYSGYPQFGGGIAMGNNSYGQLAQANQTNYSSPVFIPSYNWIDVSILRSGQGTAFVGENNKLYTAGGFGIRTTPSTIKTTQQWIQASCGYYNTMVINSNGTLWVWGANSYGQLGFGDQSNRSYPTQLGTLSNWTQVSSVNAFTAAIKNDGTLWMWGNNSYGQLGQGDTTNRSTPTQVGFGVYSNWTQVSTAFTFTLALQSNGSLWTWGQNNYGQLGNNTTTATFSSYVQMGSVSTWTQTSAGANHALAIRSNGTLWAWGNNSFGQLGLSDLTNRSSPVQIGALSNWAQVSGGEYHTVALQTNGTLWSWGLNSWGQLGVSDQTSRYSPVQVGSLSIWTKIAAGMITTVALQSNGTLWSWGNNSFGQLGLGDQSNRYSPVQVGTLSNWNNIIGGF
;
A
#
# COMPACT_ATOMS: atom_id res chain seq x y z
N MET A 1 -11.17 2.05 32.95
CA MET A 1 -10.79 3.14 33.90
C MET A 1 -11.20 4.45 33.25
N ALA A 2 -11.93 5.29 33.97
CA ALA A 2 -12.30 6.59 33.47
C ALA A 2 -11.13 7.57 33.68
N PHE A 3 -10.78 8.32 32.66
CA PHE A 3 -9.81 9.40 32.74
C PHE A 3 -10.55 10.73 32.74
N THR A 4 -10.22 11.60 33.69
CA THR A 4 -10.75 12.96 33.72
C THR A 4 -9.62 13.94 33.39
N GLN A 5 -9.75 14.67 32.30
CA GLN A 5 -8.87 15.79 31.98
C GLN A 5 -9.71 17.00 31.65
N ASN A 6 -9.44 18.12 32.33
CA ASN A 6 -10.17 19.40 32.22
C ASN A 6 -11.68 19.31 32.48
N GLY A 7 -12.11 18.51 33.49
CA GLY A 7 -13.51 18.43 33.92
C GLY A 7 -14.45 17.59 33.09
N VAL A 8 -13.94 16.90 32.07
CA VAL A 8 -14.71 15.96 31.27
C VAL A 8 -14.32 14.51 31.60
N THR A 9 -15.27 13.75 32.12
CA THR A 9 -15.09 12.31 32.39
C THR A 9 -15.44 11.53 31.13
N VAL A 10 -14.45 10.92 30.47
CA VAL A 10 -14.66 10.05 29.31
C VAL A 10 -14.83 8.62 29.81
N THR A 11 -16.05 8.13 29.81
CA THR A 11 -16.41 6.77 30.25
C THR A 11 -16.39 5.73 29.11
N ASN A 12 -16.35 6.15 27.86
CA ASN A 12 -16.22 5.27 26.69
C ASN A 12 -15.24 5.87 25.70
N TYR A 13 -14.29 5.09 25.23
CA TYR A 13 -13.24 5.48 24.27
C TYR A 13 -13.75 5.81 22.86
N PHE A 14 -15.06 5.86 22.65
CA PHE A 14 -15.74 6.22 21.41
C PHE A 14 -16.74 7.36 21.62
N ALA A 15 -16.35 8.38 22.38
CA ALA A 15 -17.16 9.59 22.44
C ALA A 15 -17.12 10.27 21.06
N LYS A 16 -18.30 10.39 20.45
CA LYS A 16 -18.52 11.27 19.31
C LYS A 16 -18.04 12.66 19.70
N ILE A 17 -16.94 13.12 19.12
CA ILE A 17 -16.46 14.50 19.31
C ILE A 17 -17.40 15.40 18.50
N THR A 18 -18.58 15.67 19.04
CA THR A 18 -19.56 16.55 18.41
C THR A 18 -19.56 17.96 18.98
N ASP A 19 -18.82 18.22 20.05
CA ASP A 19 -18.77 19.58 20.61
C ASP A 19 -17.53 19.78 21.47
N TYR A 20 -16.52 20.38 20.89
CA TYR A 20 -15.44 21.05 21.59
C TYR A 20 -15.63 22.57 21.46
N SER A 21 -16.66 23.10 22.15
CA SER A 21 -16.80 24.56 22.33
C SER A 21 -15.67 25.07 23.22
N GLY A 22 -14.55 25.43 22.58
CA GLY A 22 -13.38 25.98 23.29
C GLY A 22 -12.04 25.63 22.66
N TYR A 23 -11.98 24.71 21.73
CA TYR A 23 -10.79 24.45 20.88
C TYR A 23 -11.10 24.78 19.45
N PRO A 24 -10.14 25.35 18.70
CA PRO A 24 -10.33 25.54 17.26
C PRO A 24 -10.65 24.20 16.61
N GLN A 25 -11.60 24.17 15.68
CA GLN A 25 -12.00 23.00 14.87
C GLN A 25 -10.85 22.56 13.99
N PHE A 26 -9.98 21.73 14.52
CA PHE A 26 -8.89 21.13 13.77
C PHE A 26 -9.20 19.64 13.58
N GLY A 27 -9.39 19.23 12.36
CA GLY A 27 -9.40 17.81 11.99
C GLY A 27 -8.06 17.19 12.41
N GLY A 28 -8.08 16.01 13.03
CA GLY A 28 -6.91 15.28 13.46
C GLY A 28 -6.83 13.92 12.78
N GLY A 29 -5.61 13.44 12.52
CA GLY A 29 -5.35 12.06 12.12
C GLY A 29 -5.36 11.12 13.32
N ILE A 30 -5.48 9.83 13.03
CA ILE A 30 -5.31 8.78 14.02
C ILE A 30 -4.18 7.84 13.60
N ALA A 31 -3.44 7.31 14.56
CA ALA A 31 -2.41 6.30 14.35
C ALA A 31 -2.57 5.17 15.35
N MET A 32 -2.17 3.95 14.96
CA MET A 32 -2.32 2.74 15.76
C MET A 32 -1.37 1.64 15.31
N GLY A 33 -1.11 0.68 16.18
CA GLY A 33 -0.28 -0.47 15.90
C GLY A 33 1.06 -0.45 16.62
N ASN A 34 2.08 -1.04 15.99
CA ASN A 34 3.42 -1.09 16.54
C ASN A 34 4.03 0.32 16.64
N ASN A 35 4.61 0.65 17.79
CA ASN A 35 5.25 1.93 18.06
C ASN A 35 6.68 1.79 18.62
N SER A 36 7.27 0.61 18.49
CA SER A 36 8.62 0.32 19.03
C SER A 36 9.71 1.26 18.48
N TYR A 37 9.43 1.93 17.38
CA TYR A 37 10.31 2.91 16.74
C TYR A 37 9.70 4.32 16.71
N GLY A 38 8.64 4.58 17.48
CA GLY A 38 7.95 5.89 17.54
C GLY A 38 7.12 6.23 16.29
N GLN A 39 6.75 5.21 15.47
CA GLN A 39 6.07 5.40 14.17
C GLN A 39 4.64 5.93 14.29
N LEU A 40 4.05 5.90 15.47
CA LEU A 40 2.69 6.41 15.72
C LEU A 40 2.67 7.85 16.23
N ALA A 41 3.84 8.49 16.33
CA ALA A 41 3.91 9.92 16.62
C ALA A 41 3.36 10.36 17.99
N GLN A 42 3.47 9.50 19.01
CA GLN A 42 2.88 9.71 20.34
C GLN A 42 3.89 10.14 21.43
N ALA A 43 5.07 10.61 21.05
CA ALA A 43 6.16 10.98 21.97
C ALA A 43 6.68 9.84 22.86
N ASN A 44 6.41 8.58 22.50
CA ASN A 44 6.88 7.38 23.18
C ASN A 44 7.05 6.22 22.20
N GLN A 45 7.44 5.07 22.72
CA GLN A 45 7.62 3.83 21.94
C GLN A 45 6.61 2.74 22.34
N THR A 46 5.51 3.10 22.99
CA THR A 46 4.47 2.16 23.38
C THR A 46 3.57 1.82 22.19
N ASN A 47 3.32 0.53 21.97
CA ASN A 47 2.33 0.08 20.98
C ASN A 47 0.92 0.52 21.39
N TYR A 48 0.13 0.96 20.43
CA TYR A 48 -1.23 1.41 20.67
C TYR A 48 -2.22 0.50 19.94
N SER A 49 -3.07 -0.15 20.70
CA SER A 49 -4.18 -0.99 20.21
C SER A 49 -5.45 -0.17 19.92
N SER A 50 -5.51 1.06 20.41
CA SER A 50 -6.57 2.03 20.09
C SER A 50 -6.03 3.09 19.15
N PRO A 51 -6.88 3.70 18.30
CA PRO A 51 -6.52 4.90 17.58
C PRO A 51 -6.09 5.99 18.58
N VAL A 52 -4.86 6.51 18.42
CA VAL A 52 -4.38 7.66 19.16
C VAL A 52 -4.47 8.90 18.30
N PHE A 53 -5.03 9.93 18.86
CA PHE A 53 -5.19 11.20 18.16
C PHE A 53 -3.83 11.85 17.92
N ILE A 54 -3.55 12.16 16.66
CA ILE A 54 -2.42 12.98 16.27
C ILE A 54 -2.95 14.41 16.14
N PRO A 55 -2.69 15.29 17.13
CA PRO A 55 -3.30 16.61 17.14
C PRO A 55 -2.88 17.46 15.95
N SER A 56 -3.81 18.24 15.46
CA SER A 56 -3.66 19.48 14.70
C SER A 56 -3.98 19.51 13.20
N TYR A 57 -4.42 18.43 12.50
CA TYR A 57 -4.65 18.55 11.04
C TYR A 57 -5.65 17.53 10.52
N ASN A 58 -6.43 17.88 9.48
CA ASN A 58 -7.23 16.96 8.69
C ASN A 58 -6.33 16.17 7.73
N TRP A 59 -6.51 14.86 7.63
CA TRP A 59 -5.67 13.97 6.85
C TRP A 59 -6.35 13.61 5.53
N ILE A 60 -5.63 13.68 4.40
CA ILE A 60 -6.14 13.33 3.07
C ILE A 60 -5.65 11.96 2.62
N ASP A 61 -4.48 11.57 3.08
CA ASP A 61 -3.80 10.36 2.62
C ASP A 61 -2.98 9.71 3.73
N VAL A 62 -3.01 8.38 3.79
CA VAL A 62 -2.24 7.58 4.74
C VAL A 62 -1.58 6.43 4.01
N SER A 63 -0.25 6.34 4.07
CA SER A 63 0.49 5.17 3.63
C SER A 63 1.09 4.45 4.84
N ILE A 64 0.85 3.14 4.95
CA ILE A 64 1.31 2.30 6.06
C ILE A 64 2.48 1.45 5.59
N LEU A 65 3.57 1.45 6.37
CA LEU A 65 4.69 0.54 6.13
C LEU A 65 4.27 -0.92 6.28
N ARG A 66 4.66 -1.77 5.36
CA ARG A 66 4.45 -3.22 5.44
C ARG A 66 5.09 -3.86 6.68
N SER A 67 6.19 -3.31 7.17
CA SER A 67 6.88 -3.81 8.37
C SER A 67 6.28 -3.29 9.68
N GLY A 68 5.30 -2.37 9.64
CA GLY A 68 4.75 -1.74 10.83
C GLY A 68 5.70 -0.78 11.56
N GLN A 69 6.83 -0.40 10.95
CA GLN A 69 7.89 0.36 11.62
C GLN A 69 7.85 1.87 11.34
N GLY A 70 6.97 2.35 10.48
CA GLY A 70 6.79 3.78 10.23
C GLY A 70 5.50 4.07 9.49
N THR A 71 5.05 5.30 9.54
CA THR A 71 3.84 5.77 8.87
C THR A 71 4.05 7.17 8.32
N ALA A 72 3.58 7.42 7.12
CA ALA A 72 3.51 8.74 6.52
C ALA A 72 2.05 9.15 6.34
N PHE A 73 1.72 10.38 6.64
CA PHE A 73 0.38 10.93 6.57
C PHE A 73 0.38 12.23 5.77
N VAL A 74 -0.58 12.41 4.87
CA VAL A 74 -0.86 13.70 4.22
C VAL A 74 -2.18 14.23 4.75
N GLY A 75 -2.17 15.41 5.36
CA GLY A 75 -3.36 16.04 5.93
C GLY A 75 -4.18 16.82 4.90
N GLU A 76 -5.42 17.21 5.21
CA GLU A 76 -6.29 18.05 4.37
C GLU A 76 -5.66 19.40 4.00
N ASN A 77 -4.74 19.90 4.84
CA ASN A 77 -3.94 21.08 4.53
C ASN A 77 -2.73 20.76 3.64
N ASN A 78 -2.68 19.54 3.09
CA ASN A 78 -1.59 18.98 2.30
C ASN A 78 -0.21 19.00 3.01
N LYS A 79 -0.18 19.04 4.34
CA LYS A 79 1.04 18.88 5.10
C LYS A 79 1.38 17.41 5.29
N LEU A 80 2.65 17.10 5.23
CA LEU A 80 3.18 15.76 5.48
C LEU A 80 3.56 15.59 6.95
N TYR A 81 3.20 14.46 7.49
CA TYR A 81 3.52 14.04 8.85
C TYR A 81 4.12 12.63 8.81
N THR A 82 5.10 12.40 9.64
CA THR A 82 5.75 11.08 9.74
C THR A 82 5.98 10.71 11.19
N ALA A 83 5.90 9.43 11.45
CA ALA A 83 6.18 8.86 12.74
C ALA A 83 6.91 7.53 12.60
N GLY A 84 7.87 7.27 13.50
CA GLY A 84 8.66 6.04 13.51
C GLY A 84 9.76 5.97 12.47
N GLY A 85 10.31 4.78 12.31
CA GLY A 85 11.41 4.52 11.38
C GLY A 85 12.79 4.92 11.89
N PHE A 86 13.76 5.00 10.99
CA PHE A 86 15.13 5.40 11.33
C PHE A 86 15.17 6.85 11.80
N GLY A 87 15.52 7.05 13.07
CA GLY A 87 15.62 8.36 13.70
C GLY A 87 14.51 8.63 14.70
N ILE A 88 14.06 7.61 15.42
CA ILE A 88 13.12 7.56 16.55
C ILE A 88 12.51 8.94 16.87
N ARG A 89 11.49 9.35 16.12
CA ARG A 89 10.65 10.49 16.48
C ARG A 89 9.32 9.97 16.97
N THR A 90 9.12 10.15 18.24
CA THR A 90 7.91 9.73 18.95
C THR A 90 6.75 10.74 18.81
N THR A 91 7.02 11.92 18.22
CA THR A 91 6.01 12.94 17.91
C THR A 91 5.95 13.22 16.41
N PRO A 92 4.76 13.51 15.83
CA PRO A 92 4.67 14.02 14.48
C PRO A 92 5.51 15.28 14.37
N SER A 93 6.59 15.21 13.61
CA SER A 93 7.24 16.44 13.20
C SER A 93 6.60 16.89 11.91
N THR A 94 5.96 18.05 11.94
CA THR A 94 5.63 18.75 10.71
C THR A 94 6.91 18.96 9.93
N ILE A 95 6.94 18.41 8.74
CA ILE A 95 7.91 18.86 7.78
C ILE A 95 7.47 20.29 7.46
N LYS A 96 8.19 21.26 8.03
CA LYS A 96 7.93 22.69 7.84
C LYS A 96 8.18 23.02 6.37
N THR A 97 7.18 22.76 5.53
CA THR A 97 7.16 23.26 4.16
C THR A 97 5.79 23.87 3.91
N THR A 98 5.78 24.98 3.20
CA THR A 98 4.59 25.60 2.62
C THR A 98 4.01 24.73 1.46
N GLN A 99 4.51 23.52 1.30
CA GLN A 99 4.25 22.64 0.16
C GLN A 99 3.10 21.68 0.46
N GLN A 100 2.28 21.43 -0.53
CA GLN A 100 1.17 20.47 -0.50
C GLN A 100 1.63 19.10 -0.99
N TRP A 101 1.35 18.06 -0.25
CA TRP A 101 1.70 16.68 -0.59
C TRP A 101 0.53 15.97 -1.26
N ILE A 102 0.81 15.17 -2.31
CA ILE A 102 -0.22 14.52 -3.11
C ILE A 102 -0.16 13.00 -3.11
N GLN A 103 0.98 12.42 -2.78
CA GLN A 103 1.15 10.97 -2.69
C GLN A 103 2.23 10.59 -1.69
N ALA A 104 2.01 9.47 -0.98
CA ALA A 104 3.00 8.81 -0.14
C ALA A 104 3.11 7.33 -0.52
N SER A 105 4.30 6.75 -0.42
CA SER A 105 4.55 5.32 -0.53
C SER A 105 5.66 4.91 0.44
N CYS A 106 5.45 3.81 1.11
CA CYS A 106 6.37 3.32 2.12
C CYS A 106 6.90 1.93 1.76
N GLY A 107 8.22 1.80 1.69
CA GLY A 107 8.91 0.52 1.63
C GLY A 107 9.09 -0.12 3.01
N TYR A 108 10.00 -1.09 3.10
CA TYR A 108 10.21 -1.82 4.36
C TYR A 108 10.77 -0.94 5.48
N TYR A 109 11.72 -0.05 5.16
CA TYR A 109 12.36 0.88 6.10
C TYR A 109 12.56 2.28 5.51
N ASN A 110 11.85 2.65 4.46
CA ASN A 110 11.99 3.92 3.78
C ASN A 110 10.63 4.51 3.42
N THR A 111 10.58 5.81 3.28
CA THR A 111 9.36 6.55 2.92
C THR A 111 9.67 7.48 1.74
N MET A 112 8.75 7.51 0.81
CA MET A 112 8.75 8.36 -0.39
C MET A 112 7.48 9.20 -0.41
N VAL A 113 7.58 10.47 -0.75
CA VAL A 113 6.43 11.36 -0.91
C VAL A 113 6.63 12.31 -2.09
N ILE A 114 5.54 12.57 -2.80
CA ILE A 114 5.49 13.55 -3.87
C ILE A 114 4.65 14.74 -3.40
N ASN A 115 5.15 15.93 -3.61
CA ASN A 115 4.36 17.14 -3.35
C ASN A 115 3.64 17.65 -4.61
N SER A 116 2.73 18.62 -4.44
CA SER A 116 1.91 19.15 -5.53
C SER A 116 2.68 19.85 -6.64
N ASN A 117 3.92 20.27 -6.37
CA ASN A 117 4.80 20.79 -7.41
C ASN A 117 5.61 19.70 -8.14
N GLY A 118 5.33 18.40 -7.82
CA GLY A 118 5.98 17.27 -8.46
C GLY A 118 7.40 16.94 -7.95
N THR A 119 7.86 17.53 -6.85
CA THR A 119 9.17 17.14 -6.26
C THR A 119 9.01 15.88 -5.42
N LEU A 120 10.01 14.99 -5.49
CA LEU A 120 10.08 13.74 -4.71
C LEU A 120 10.98 13.93 -3.49
N TRP A 121 10.47 13.53 -2.34
CA TRP A 121 11.16 13.57 -1.06
C TRP A 121 11.24 12.18 -0.46
N VAL A 122 12.41 11.85 0.10
CA VAL A 122 12.71 10.48 0.54
C VAL A 122 13.51 10.49 1.84
N TRP A 123 13.32 9.46 2.68
CA TRP A 123 14.11 9.23 3.89
C TRP A 123 13.96 7.78 4.38
N GLY A 124 14.78 7.39 5.35
CA GLY A 124 14.83 6.05 5.93
C GLY A 124 16.11 5.31 5.59
N ALA A 125 16.01 3.98 5.51
CA ALA A 125 17.13 3.09 5.17
C ALA A 125 17.57 3.27 3.72
N ASN A 126 18.90 3.12 3.50
CA ASN A 126 19.52 3.29 2.18
C ASN A 126 20.61 2.26 1.87
N SER A 127 20.65 1.13 2.56
CA SER A 127 21.72 0.13 2.40
C SER A 127 21.86 -0.44 0.98
N TYR A 128 20.82 -0.31 0.14
CA TYR A 128 20.83 -0.72 -1.26
C TYR A 128 20.75 0.46 -2.24
N GLY A 129 20.86 1.70 -1.73
CA GLY A 129 20.71 2.90 -2.55
C GLY A 129 19.22 3.26 -2.84
N GLN A 130 18.25 2.68 -2.11
CA GLN A 130 16.82 2.86 -2.35
C GLN A 130 16.29 4.29 -2.16
N LEU A 131 17.09 5.20 -1.57
CA LEU A 131 16.76 6.61 -1.49
C LEU A 131 17.19 7.42 -2.74
N GLY A 132 18.10 6.89 -3.56
CA GLY A 132 18.42 7.47 -4.88
C GLY A 132 19.46 8.60 -4.90
N PHE A 133 20.21 8.83 -3.83
CA PHE A 133 21.19 9.96 -3.74
C PHE A 133 22.58 9.67 -4.31
N GLY A 134 22.83 8.47 -4.84
CA GLY A 134 24.14 8.06 -5.31
C GLY A 134 25.03 7.45 -4.22
N ASP A 135 24.51 7.33 -3.00
CA ASP A 135 25.19 6.73 -1.85
C ASP A 135 24.32 5.63 -1.19
N GLN A 136 24.78 5.08 -0.08
CA GLN A 136 24.08 4.09 0.75
C GLN A 136 23.88 4.57 2.18
N SER A 137 23.94 5.87 2.42
CA SER A 137 23.75 6.47 3.75
C SER A 137 22.28 6.65 4.06
N ASN A 138 21.84 6.20 5.23
CA ASN A 138 20.49 6.42 5.71
C ASN A 138 20.18 7.90 5.88
N ARG A 139 18.93 8.29 5.69
CA ARG A 139 18.45 9.65 5.93
C ARG A 139 17.41 9.64 7.05
N SER A 140 17.70 10.32 8.15
CA SER A 140 16.77 10.43 9.28
C SER A 140 15.71 11.53 9.11
N TYR A 141 15.82 12.34 8.05
CA TYR A 141 14.92 13.45 7.74
C TYR A 141 14.52 13.40 6.27
N PRO A 142 13.30 13.87 5.94
CA PRO A 142 12.89 14.07 4.56
C PRO A 142 13.90 14.92 3.82
N THR A 143 14.41 14.38 2.74
CA THR A 143 15.40 15.03 1.88
C THR A 143 14.88 15.00 0.45
N GLN A 144 14.88 16.14 -0.22
CA GLN A 144 14.45 16.22 -1.61
C GLN A 144 15.44 15.47 -2.52
N LEU A 145 14.90 14.61 -3.37
CA LEU A 145 15.68 13.87 -4.34
C LEU A 145 15.88 14.72 -5.60
N GLY A 146 17.07 15.28 -5.73
CA GLY A 146 17.42 16.15 -6.87
C GLY A 146 16.59 17.43 -6.93
N THR A 147 16.57 18.06 -8.10
CA THR A 147 15.85 19.33 -8.37
C THR A 147 14.64 19.16 -9.27
N LEU A 148 14.35 17.95 -9.76
CA LEU A 148 13.25 17.68 -10.66
C LEU A 148 11.90 17.83 -9.95
N SER A 149 10.94 18.40 -10.67
CA SER A 149 9.59 18.72 -10.19
C SER A 149 8.50 18.16 -11.12
N ASN A 150 8.68 16.93 -11.59
CA ASN A 150 7.79 16.29 -12.55
C ASN A 150 7.41 14.86 -12.18
N TRP A 151 7.61 14.45 -10.93
CA TRP A 151 7.18 13.16 -10.43
C TRP A 151 5.67 13.15 -10.19
N THR A 152 4.98 12.10 -10.68
CA THR A 152 3.52 11.95 -10.59
C THR A 152 3.08 10.70 -9.83
N GLN A 153 3.92 9.67 -9.80
CA GLN A 153 3.64 8.45 -9.05
C GLN A 153 4.93 7.90 -8.44
N VAL A 154 4.82 7.33 -7.24
CA VAL A 154 5.89 6.57 -6.60
C VAL A 154 5.33 5.28 -5.99
N SER A 155 6.06 4.19 -6.13
CA SER A 155 5.79 2.90 -5.48
C SER A 155 7.10 2.38 -4.89
N SER A 156 7.08 2.06 -3.62
CA SER A 156 8.23 1.51 -2.91
C SER A 156 7.79 0.32 -2.08
N VAL A 157 8.48 -0.79 -2.25
CA VAL A 157 8.28 -2.01 -1.48
C VAL A 157 9.64 -2.61 -1.19
N ASN A 158 9.85 -3.09 0.03
CA ASN A 158 11.14 -3.62 0.45
C ASN A 158 12.27 -2.57 0.28
N ALA A 159 13.30 -2.87 -0.48
CA ALA A 159 14.51 -2.06 -0.59
C ALA A 159 14.73 -1.49 -2.01
N PHE A 160 13.66 -1.26 -2.78
CA PHE A 160 13.76 -0.59 -4.07
C PHE A 160 12.56 0.33 -4.30
N THR A 161 12.72 1.25 -5.22
CA THR A 161 11.75 2.31 -5.53
C THR A 161 11.52 2.37 -7.03
N ALA A 162 10.26 2.54 -7.41
CA ALA A 162 9.82 2.87 -8.75
C ALA A 162 9.08 4.21 -8.75
N ALA A 163 9.29 5.07 -9.73
CA ALA A 163 8.58 6.33 -9.86
C ALA A 163 8.32 6.68 -11.34
N ILE A 164 7.17 7.29 -11.61
CA ILE A 164 6.77 7.75 -12.93
C ILE A 164 6.78 9.27 -12.95
N LYS A 165 7.27 9.84 -14.04
CA LYS A 165 7.22 11.28 -14.32
C LYS A 165 6.01 11.64 -15.18
N ASN A 166 5.69 12.93 -15.23
CA ASN A 166 4.58 13.46 -16.03
C ASN A 166 4.76 13.29 -17.56
N ASP A 167 5.98 13.02 -18.02
CA ASP A 167 6.29 12.66 -19.40
C ASP A 167 6.07 11.16 -19.69
N GLY A 168 5.55 10.41 -18.72
CA GLY A 168 5.30 8.98 -18.82
C GLY A 168 6.56 8.11 -18.72
N THR A 169 7.72 8.64 -18.35
CA THR A 169 8.93 7.83 -18.15
C THR A 169 8.93 7.16 -16.78
N LEU A 170 9.35 5.89 -16.73
CA LEU A 170 9.50 5.10 -15.52
C LEU A 170 10.96 5.07 -15.08
N TRP A 171 11.20 5.29 -13.81
CA TRP A 171 12.52 5.31 -13.18
C TRP A 171 12.57 4.39 -12.00
N MET A 172 13.67 3.64 -11.84
CA MET A 172 13.81 2.66 -10.77
C MET A 172 15.21 2.71 -10.15
N TRP A 173 15.28 2.42 -8.84
CA TRP A 173 16.54 2.37 -8.11
C TRP A 173 16.39 1.57 -6.80
N GLY A 174 17.54 1.25 -6.16
CA GLY A 174 17.62 0.41 -4.97
C GLY A 174 18.12 -1.01 -5.29
N ASN A 175 17.63 -1.98 -4.54
CA ASN A 175 17.97 -3.39 -4.67
C ASN A 175 17.57 -3.95 -6.04
N ASN A 176 18.49 -4.71 -6.66
CA ASN A 176 18.31 -5.34 -7.96
C ASN A 176 18.74 -6.82 -8.00
N SER A 177 18.90 -7.47 -6.85
CA SER A 177 19.43 -8.84 -6.76
C SER A 177 18.62 -9.87 -7.58
N TYR A 178 17.39 -9.56 -7.93
CA TYR A 178 16.50 -10.38 -8.76
C TYR A 178 16.13 -9.72 -10.10
N GLY A 179 16.86 -8.68 -10.53
CA GLY A 179 16.54 -7.96 -11.75
C GLY A 179 15.27 -7.10 -11.68
N GLN A 180 14.75 -6.83 -10.45
CA GLN A 180 13.49 -6.11 -10.22
C GLN A 180 13.51 -4.66 -10.69
N LEU A 181 14.68 -4.10 -11.03
CA LEU A 181 14.80 -2.75 -11.62
C LEU A 181 14.62 -2.74 -13.15
N GLY A 182 14.63 -3.90 -13.83
CA GLY A 182 14.41 -3.99 -15.27
C GLY A 182 15.53 -3.38 -16.13
N GLN A 183 16.77 -3.33 -15.63
CA GLN A 183 17.92 -2.66 -16.29
C GLN A 183 18.79 -3.60 -17.14
N GLY A 184 18.36 -4.88 -17.32
CA GLY A 184 19.11 -5.87 -18.06
C GLY A 184 20.21 -6.58 -17.25
N ASP A 185 20.37 -6.24 -15.98
CA ASP A 185 21.34 -6.84 -15.05
C ASP A 185 20.74 -7.02 -13.63
N THR A 186 21.57 -7.43 -12.69
CA THR A 186 21.19 -7.58 -11.27
C THR A 186 21.97 -6.64 -10.34
N THR A 187 22.54 -5.56 -10.89
CA THR A 187 23.31 -4.57 -10.11
C THR A 187 22.37 -3.56 -9.44
N ASN A 188 22.56 -3.32 -8.15
CA ASN A 188 21.83 -2.29 -7.41
C ASN A 188 22.09 -0.90 -8.02
N ARG A 189 21.12 -0.03 -7.94
CA ARG A 189 21.21 1.36 -8.39
C ARG A 189 21.01 2.30 -7.21
N SER A 190 22.01 3.13 -6.93
CA SER A 190 21.91 4.16 -5.88
C SER A 190 21.37 5.50 -6.41
N THR A 191 21.10 5.60 -7.72
CA THR A 191 20.48 6.77 -8.36
C THR A 191 19.30 6.34 -9.22
N PRO A 192 18.26 7.17 -9.37
CA PRO A 192 17.18 6.91 -10.32
C PRO A 192 17.71 6.61 -11.71
N THR A 193 17.35 5.45 -12.26
CA THR A 193 17.76 5.00 -13.59
C THR A 193 16.49 4.72 -14.40
N GLN A 194 16.43 5.28 -15.62
CA GLN A 194 15.25 5.14 -16.48
C GLN A 194 15.13 3.71 -17.01
N VAL A 195 13.94 3.16 -16.95
CA VAL A 195 13.60 1.86 -17.58
C VAL A 195 13.37 2.09 -19.07
N GLY A 196 14.09 1.34 -19.93
CA GLY A 196 13.92 1.40 -21.38
C GLY A 196 14.30 2.75 -21.99
N PHE A 197 15.47 3.28 -21.64
CA PHE A 197 15.95 4.59 -22.12
C PHE A 197 15.77 4.76 -23.63
N GLY A 198 15.05 5.83 -24.01
CA GLY A 198 14.82 6.25 -25.40
C GLY A 198 13.76 5.46 -26.19
N VAL A 199 13.17 4.39 -25.61
CA VAL A 199 12.25 3.50 -26.34
C VAL A 199 10.85 3.46 -25.74
N TYR A 200 10.73 3.56 -24.40
CA TYR A 200 9.46 3.39 -23.71
C TYR A 200 9.13 4.61 -22.84
N SER A 201 8.09 5.30 -23.20
CA SER A 201 7.38 6.32 -22.44
C SER A 201 5.90 5.93 -22.33
N ASN A 202 5.09 6.72 -21.67
CA ASN A 202 3.65 6.48 -21.47
C ASN A 202 3.32 5.41 -20.42
N TRP A 203 4.20 5.22 -19.45
CA TRP A 203 3.86 4.45 -18.26
C TRP A 203 2.81 5.21 -17.44
N THR A 204 1.74 4.51 -17.03
CA THR A 204 0.61 5.09 -16.28
C THR A 204 0.45 4.51 -14.89
N GLN A 205 0.93 3.29 -14.66
CA GLN A 205 0.91 2.65 -13.36
C GLN A 205 2.12 1.76 -13.16
N VAL A 206 2.68 1.76 -11.96
CA VAL A 206 3.67 0.78 -11.51
C VAL A 206 3.22 0.18 -10.19
N SER A 207 3.35 -1.13 -10.07
CA SER A 207 3.07 -1.90 -8.86
C SER A 207 4.30 -2.76 -8.55
N THR A 208 4.94 -2.46 -7.43
CA THR A 208 6.13 -3.16 -6.98
C THR A 208 5.77 -4.24 -5.96
N ALA A 209 6.41 -5.40 -6.05
CA ALA A 209 6.37 -6.48 -5.05
C ALA A 209 7.71 -6.61 -4.35
N PHE A 210 7.94 -7.67 -3.58
CA PHE A 210 9.22 -7.84 -2.88
C PHE A 210 10.40 -8.00 -3.84
N THR A 211 10.19 -8.69 -4.96
CA THR A 211 11.27 -9.14 -5.86
C THR A 211 10.91 -9.04 -7.34
N PHE A 212 9.75 -8.51 -7.67
CA PHE A 212 9.32 -8.32 -9.05
C PHE A 212 8.50 -7.03 -9.22
N THR A 213 8.30 -6.62 -10.43
CA THR A 213 7.59 -5.39 -10.79
C THR A 213 6.59 -5.66 -11.91
N LEU A 214 5.44 -5.03 -11.81
CA LEU A 214 4.43 -4.90 -12.85
C LEU A 214 4.32 -3.43 -13.25
N ALA A 215 4.22 -3.14 -14.54
CA ALA A 215 3.99 -1.79 -15.01
C ALA A 215 3.03 -1.77 -16.21
N LEU A 216 2.16 -0.76 -16.24
CA LEU A 216 1.13 -0.59 -17.23
C LEU A 216 1.40 0.66 -18.07
N GLN A 217 1.26 0.54 -19.37
CA GLN A 217 1.32 1.68 -20.30
C GLN A 217 -0.08 2.18 -20.66
N SER A 218 -0.17 3.42 -21.14
CA SER A 218 -1.42 4.07 -21.53
C SER A 218 -2.18 3.35 -22.66
N ASN A 219 -1.47 2.56 -23.47
CA ASN A 219 -2.07 1.72 -24.50
C ASN A 219 -2.68 0.41 -23.94
N GLY A 220 -2.65 0.19 -22.62
CA GLY A 220 -3.15 -1.00 -21.95
C GLY A 220 -2.23 -2.22 -22.04
N SER A 221 -0.97 -2.08 -22.49
CA SER A 221 0.00 -3.18 -22.43
C SER A 221 0.57 -3.31 -21.01
N LEU A 222 0.68 -4.55 -20.52
CA LEU A 222 1.25 -4.88 -19.22
C LEU A 222 2.65 -5.47 -19.40
N TRP A 223 3.59 -5.03 -18.56
CA TRP A 223 4.98 -5.41 -18.58
C TRP A 223 5.42 -5.91 -17.20
N THR A 224 6.34 -6.88 -17.19
CA THR A 224 6.77 -7.56 -15.96
C THR A 224 8.27 -7.84 -16.00
N TRP A 225 8.91 -7.84 -14.81
CA TRP A 225 10.31 -8.20 -14.65
C TRP A 225 10.64 -8.50 -13.19
N GLY A 226 11.82 -9.09 -12.94
CA GLY A 226 12.29 -9.52 -11.63
C GLY A 226 12.23 -11.04 -11.46
N GLN A 227 12.01 -11.49 -10.23
CA GLN A 227 11.94 -12.90 -9.88
C GLN A 227 10.72 -13.60 -10.49
N ASN A 228 10.89 -14.89 -10.90
CA ASN A 228 9.85 -15.66 -11.56
C ASN A 228 9.70 -17.11 -11.09
N ASN A 229 10.20 -17.47 -9.92
CA ASN A 229 10.22 -18.86 -9.43
C ASN A 229 8.82 -19.50 -9.31
N TYR A 230 7.78 -18.70 -9.22
CA TYR A 230 6.38 -19.14 -9.13
C TYR A 230 5.57 -18.81 -10.39
N GLY A 231 6.21 -18.28 -11.45
CA GLY A 231 5.52 -17.80 -12.65
C GLY A 231 4.87 -16.42 -12.47
N GLN A 232 5.28 -15.63 -11.45
CA GLN A 232 4.69 -14.33 -11.12
C GLN A 232 4.86 -13.25 -12.19
N LEU A 233 5.70 -13.49 -13.19
CA LEU A 233 5.83 -12.61 -14.35
C LEU A 233 4.79 -12.89 -15.44
N GLY A 234 4.08 -14.02 -15.40
CA GLY A 234 2.99 -14.33 -16.35
C GLY A 234 3.43 -14.58 -17.80
N ASN A 235 4.70 -14.84 -18.03
CA ASN A 235 5.32 -14.98 -19.35
C ASN A 235 5.41 -16.45 -19.81
N ASN A 236 4.60 -17.34 -19.23
CA ASN A 236 4.54 -18.77 -19.49
C ASN A 236 5.82 -19.56 -19.15
N THR A 237 6.64 -19.01 -18.25
CA THR A 237 7.85 -19.67 -17.73
C THR A 237 7.90 -19.60 -16.21
N THR A 238 8.81 -20.37 -15.63
CA THR A 238 9.19 -20.29 -14.21
C THR A 238 10.71 -20.10 -14.08
N THR A 239 11.35 -19.49 -15.07
CA THR A 239 12.77 -19.14 -15.03
C THR A 239 13.02 -18.20 -13.85
N ALA A 240 14.12 -18.39 -13.15
CA ALA A 240 14.38 -17.80 -11.84
C ALA A 240 14.35 -16.26 -11.82
N THR A 241 14.83 -15.57 -12.85
CA THR A 241 14.86 -14.10 -12.92
C THR A 241 14.79 -13.57 -14.34
N PHE A 242 14.15 -12.42 -14.49
CA PHE A 242 14.17 -11.61 -15.72
C PHE A 242 14.65 -10.19 -15.36
N SER A 243 15.90 -9.90 -15.68
CA SER A 243 16.48 -8.59 -15.41
C SER A 243 16.07 -7.51 -16.43
N SER A 244 15.47 -7.91 -17.55
CA SER A 244 14.87 -7.00 -18.53
C SER A 244 13.36 -7.09 -18.46
N TYR A 245 12.70 -5.96 -18.73
CA TYR A 245 11.23 -5.91 -18.81
C TYR A 245 10.73 -6.75 -20.00
N VAL A 246 9.66 -7.49 -19.75
CA VAL A 246 9.02 -8.38 -20.75
C VAL A 246 7.55 -7.99 -20.86
N GLN A 247 7.07 -7.78 -22.09
CA GLN A 247 5.66 -7.57 -22.32
C GLN A 247 4.88 -8.87 -22.09
N MET A 248 3.82 -8.79 -21.32
CA MET A 248 2.97 -9.92 -21.03
C MET A 248 1.96 -10.17 -22.15
N GLY A 249 2.35 -11.02 -23.12
CA GLY A 249 1.54 -11.34 -24.29
C GLY A 249 1.31 -10.11 -25.19
N SER A 250 0.37 -10.25 -26.14
CA SER A 250 -0.02 -9.18 -27.10
C SER A 250 -1.29 -8.41 -26.68
N VAL A 251 -1.84 -8.72 -25.50
CA VAL A 251 -3.08 -8.10 -25.03
C VAL A 251 -2.79 -6.69 -24.51
N SER A 252 -3.53 -5.71 -25.01
CA SER A 252 -3.43 -4.29 -24.67
C SER A 252 -4.74 -3.74 -24.12
N THR A 253 -5.37 -4.49 -23.22
CA THR A 253 -6.65 -4.08 -22.59
C THR A 253 -6.59 -4.05 -21.08
N TRP A 254 -5.39 -4.06 -20.50
CA TRP A 254 -5.22 -3.98 -19.07
C TRP A 254 -5.45 -2.54 -18.58
N THR A 255 -6.20 -2.39 -17.49
CA THR A 255 -6.58 -1.08 -16.93
C THR A 255 -6.09 -0.89 -15.51
N GLN A 256 -5.85 -1.99 -14.78
CA GLN A 256 -5.31 -1.96 -13.43
C GLN A 256 -4.43 -3.18 -13.20
N THR A 257 -3.38 -3.01 -12.40
CA THR A 257 -2.55 -4.10 -11.92
C THR A 257 -2.26 -3.96 -10.43
N SER A 258 -2.10 -5.09 -9.75
CA SER A 258 -1.67 -5.15 -8.36
C SER A 258 -0.77 -6.35 -8.14
N ALA A 259 0.37 -6.14 -7.51
CA ALA A 259 1.29 -7.20 -7.14
C ALA A 259 1.09 -7.59 -5.67
N GLY A 260 0.91 -8.85 -5.38
CA GLY A 260 1.09 -9.42 -4.04
C GLY A 260 2.56 -9.74 -3.78
N ALA A 261 2.87 -10.54 -2.73
CA ALA A 261 4.27 -10.88 -2.45
C ALA A 261 4.90 -11.67 -3.62
N ASN A 262 4.22 -12.71 -4.12
CA ASN A 262 4.67 -13.59 -5.18
C ASN A 262 3.55 -13.95 -6.17
N HIS A 263 2.49 -13.19 -6.23
CA HIS A 263 1.41 -13.34 -7.19
C HIS A 263 1.03 -11.99 -7.79
N ALA A 264 0.42 -12.03 -8.93
CA ALA A 264 0.07 -10.85 -9.70
C ALA A 264 -1.40 -10.90 -10.09
N LEU A 265 -2.01 -9.74 -10.15
CA LEU A 265 -3.43 -9.52 -10.40
C LEU A 265 -3.58 -8.40 -11.42
N ALA A 266 -4.53 -8.52 -12.33
CA ALA A 266 -4.85 -7.44 -13.25
C ALA A 266 -6.32 -7.47 -13.69
N ILE A 267 -6.88 -6.29 -13.96
CA ILE A 267 -8.23 -6.10 -14.49
C ILE A 267 -8.10 -5.61 -15.93
N ARG A 268 -8.92 -6.17 -16.82
CA ARG A 268 -9.07 -5.70 -18.20
C ARG A 268 -10.18 -4.67 -18.34
N SER A 269 -10.17 -3.91 -19.43
CA SER A 269 -11.18 -2.90 -19.75
C SER A 269 -12.62 -3.43 -19.85
N ASN A 270 -12.77 -4.74 -20.09
CA ASN A 270 -14.07 -5.41 -20.05
C ASN A 270 -14.50 -5.84 -18.63
N GLY A 271 -13.78 -5.44 -17.60
CA GLY A 271 -14.08 -5.74 -16.19
C GLY A 271 -13.72 -7.17 -15.75
N THR A 272 -13.04 -7.97 -16.57
CA THR A 272 -12.58 -9.31 -16.15
C THR A 272 -11.32 -9.22 -15.29
N LEU A 273 -11.25 -10.07 -14.24
CA LEU A 273 -10.11 -10.16 -13.32
C LEU A 273 -9.27 -11.39 -13.65
N TRP A 274 -7.96 -11.22 -13.64
CA TRP A 274 -6.96 -12.23 -13.97
C TRP A 274 -5.90 -12.32 -12.88
N ALA A 275 -5.38 -13.54 -12.64
CA ALA A 275 -4.35 -13.82 -11.65
C ALA A 275 -3.31 -14.81 -12.16
N TRP A 276 -2.09 -14.71 -11.63
CA TRP A 276 -0.98 -15.63 -11.91
C TRP A 276 0.11 -15.54 -10.83
N GLY A 277 1.09 -16.42 -10.87
CA GLY A 277 2.15 -16.55 -9.87
C GLY A 277 1.87 -17.63 -8.84
N ASN A 278 2.31 -17.40 -7.61
CA ASN A 278 2.15 -18.32 -6.48
C ASN A 278 0.68 -18.52 -6.11
N ASN A 279 0.30 -19.78 -5.88
CA ASN A 279 -1.05 -20.16 -5.46
C ASN A 279 -1.08 -21.12 -4.26
N SER A 280 0.01 -21.22 -3.50
CA SER A 280 0.13 -22.19 -2.40
C SER A 280 -0.95 -22.06 -1.30
N PHE A 281 -1.61 -20.91 -1.22
CA PHE A 281 -2.70 -20.63 -0.28
C PHE A 281 -4.02 -20.31 -0.98
N GLY A 282 -4.14 -20.51 -2.30
CA GLY A 282 -5.32 -20.21 -3.08
C GLY A 282 -5.46 -18.71 -3.41
N GLN A 283 -4.39 -17.91 -3.29
CA GLN A 283 -4.41 -16.47 -3.52
C GLN A 283 -4.73 -16.06 -4.96
N LEU A 284 -4.69 -16.99 -5.92
CA LEU A 284 -5.13 -16.76 -7.29
C LEU A 284 -6.66 -16.88 -7.48
N GLY A 285 -7.38 -17.50 -6.52
CA GLY A 285 -8.85 -17.64 -6.59
C GLY A 285 -9.36 -18.60 -7.67
N LEU A 286 -8.56 -19.59 -8.07
CA LEU A 286 -8.84 -20.50 -9.20
C LEU A 286 -9.40 -21.87 -8.76
N SER A 287 -9.83 -21.97 -7.49
CA SER A 287 -10.39 -23.19 -6.89
C SER A 287 -9.39 -24.34 -6.74
N ASP A 288 -8.09 -24.05 -6.83
CA ASP A 288 -6.99 -24.98 -6.61
C ASP A 288 -5.79 -24.31 -5.93
N LEU A 289 -4.68 -25.05 -5.77
CA LEU A 289 -3.42 -24.58 -5.18
C LEU A 289 -2.26 -24.59 -6.18
N THR A 290 -2.54 -24.68 -7.48
CA THR A 290 -1.52 -24.76 -8.49
C THR A 290 -1.04 -23.38 -8.92
N ASN A 291 0.26 -23.15 -8.91
CA ASN A 291 0.87 -21.93 -9.45
C ASN A 291 0.54 -21.76 -10.93
N ARG A 292 0.49 -20.54 -11.38
CA ARG A 292 0.24 -20.19 -12.78
C ARG A 292 1.37 -19.34 -13.33
N SER A 293 2.00 -19.81 -14.41
CA SER A 293 3.04 -19.06 -15.13
C SER A 293 2.50 -18.15 -16.22
N SER A 294 1.19 -18.16 -16.44
CA SER A 294 0.48 -17.26 -17.36
C SER A 294 -0.83 -16.77 -16.72
N PRO A 295 -1.35 -15.61 -17.12
CA PRO A 295 -2.61 -15.09 -16.61
C PRO A 295 -3.76 -16.06 -16.83
N VAL A 296 -4.53 -16.33 -15.77
CA VAL A 296 -5.77 -17.11 -15.80
C VAL A 296 -6.90 -16.23 -15.28
N GLN A 297 -8.03 -16.23 -15.99
CA GLN A 297 -9.20 -15.47 -15.59
C GLN A 297 -9.85 -16.09 -14.35
N ILE A 298 -10.20 -15.24 -13.38
CA ILE A 298 -10.90 -15.66 -12.17
C ILE A 298 -12.41 -15.67 -12.43
N GLY A 299 -12.98 -16.86 -12.57
CA GLY A 299 -14.41 -17.04 -12.83
C GLY A 299 -14.88 -16.37 -14.12
N ALA A 300 -16.19 -16.18 -14.26
CA ALA A 300 -16.83 -15.62 -15.48
C ALA A 300 -17.29 -14.17 -15.31
N LEU A 301 -17.10 -13.56 -14.12
CA LEU A 301 -17.58 -12.21 -13.85
C LEU A 301 -16.75 -11.15 -14.61
N SER A 302 -17.43 -10.10 -15.05
CA SER A 302 -16.87 -9.01 -15.83
C SER A 302 -17.23 -7.63 -15.27
N ASN A 303 -17.34 -7.53 -13.96
CA ASN A 303 -17.71 -6.30 -13.25
C ASN A 303 -16.73 -5.96 -12.12
N TRP A 304 -15.49 -6.41 -12.23
CA TRP A 304 -14.44 -6.07 -11.27
C TRP A 304 -13.96 -4.62 -11.49
N ALA A 305 -13.91 -3.82 -10.41
CA ALA A 305 -13.56 -2.42 -10.43
C ALA A 305 -12.20 -2.13 -9.80
N GLN A 306 -11.83 -2.89 -8.76
CA GLN A 306 -10.56 -2.72 -8.05
C GLN A 306 -10.05 -4.07 -7.55
N VAL A 307 -8.73 -4.25 -7.53
CA VAL A 307 -8.09 -5.42 -6.91
C VAL A 307 -6.86 -4.99 -6.13
N SER A 308 -6.60 -5.66 -5.01
CA SER A 308 -5.41 -5.46 -4.18
C SER A 308 -4.89 -6.80 -3.68
N GLY A 309 -3.60 -7.08 -3.96
CA GLY A 309 -2.90 -8.26 -3.48
C GLY A 309 -2.25 -8.01 -2.12
N GLY A 310 -2.48 -8.88 -1.15
CA GLY A 310 -1.74 -8.96 0.09
C GLY A 310 -0.50 -9.85 -0.02
N GLU A 311 0.05 -10.31 1.11
CA GLU A 311 1.19 -11.25 1.04
C GLU A 311 0.76 -12.58 0.41
N TYR A 312 -0.31 -13.18 0.93
CA TYR A 312 -0.85 -14.47 0.48
C TYR A 312 -2.37 -14.46 0.36
N HIS A 313 -2.98 -13.29 0.25
CA HIS A 313 -4.42 -13.14 0.04
C HIS A 313 -4.70 -12.07 -1.01
N THR A 314 -5.92 -12.06 -1.51
CA THR A 314 -6.40 -11.10 -2.49
C THR A 314 -7.73 -10.55 -2.04
N VAL A 315 -7.93 -9.26 -2.23
CA VAL A 315 -9.22 -8.59 -2.07
C VAL A 315 -9.60 -7.90 -3.38
N ALA A 316 -10.87 -7.92 -3.71
CA ALA A 316 -11.38 -7.29 -4.92
C ALA A 316 -12.75 -6.66 -4.71
N LEU A 317 -13.01 -5.60 -5.45
CA LEU A 317 -14.24 -4.83 -5.41
C LEU A 317 -14.93 -4.90 -6.76
N GLN A 318 -16.23 -5.15 -6.76
CA GLN A 318 -17.04 -5.07 -7.97
C GLN A 318 -17.65 -3.68 -8.14
N THR A 319 -18.09 -3.35 -9.35
CA THR A 319 -18.71 -2.05 -9.70
C THR A 319 -20.02 -1.80 -8.95
N ASN A 320 -20.67 -2.86 -8.46
CA ASN A 320 -21.87 -2.77 -7.63
C ASN A 320 -21.57 -2.52 -6.13
N GLY A 321 -20.30 -2.32 -5.76
CA GLY A 321 -19.88 -2.06 -4.39
C GLY A 321 -19.78 -3.30 -3.49
N THR A 322 -19.87 -4.53 -4.02
CA THR A 322 -19.64 -5.75 -3.24
C THR A 322 -18.15 -6.03 -3.11
N LEU A 323 -17.73 -6.45 -1.91
CA LEU A 323 -16.35 -6.78 -1.56
C LEU A 323 -16.14 -8.30 -1.55
N TRP A 324 -15.05 -8.76 -2.11
CA TRP A 324 -14.68 -10.17 -2.23
C TRP A 324 -13.24 -10.40 -1.77
N SER A 325 -12.98 -11.58 -1.19
CA SER A 325 -11.66 -11.95 -0.72
C SER A 325 -11.37 -13.44 -0.87
N TRP A 326 -10.10 -13.81 -1.00
CA TRP A 326 -9.63 -15.21 -1.07
C TRP A 326 -8.13 -15.31 -0.79
N GLY A 327 -7.60 -16.54 -0.66
CA GLY A 327 -6.24 -16.84 -0.27
C GLY A 327 -6.13 -17.26 1.19
N LEU A 328 -4.98 -17.00 1.80
CA LEU A 328 -4.68 -17.31 3.20
C LEU A 328 -5.62 -16.54 4.15
N ASN A 329 -6.09 -17.24 5.22
CA ASN A 329 -6.98 -16.66 6.22
C ASN A 329 -6.61 -16.95 7.67
N SER A 330 -5.38 -17.40 7.95
CA SER A 330 -4.96 -17.80 9.30
C SER A 330 -5.12 -16.70 10.37
N TRP A 331 -5.17 -15.44 9.95
CA TRP A 331 -5.33 -14.27 10.81
C TRP A 331 -6.69 -13.57 10.65
N GLY A 332 -7.60 -14.16 9.84
CA GLY A 332 -8.89 -13.55 9.52
C GLY A 332 -8.83 -12.44 8.46
N GLN A 333 -7.72 -12.34 7.72
CA GLN A 333 -7.49 -11.29 6.72
C GLN A 333 -8.49 -11.28 5.56
N LEU A 334 -9.26 -12.36 5.38
CA LEU A 334 -10.36 -12.41 4.40
C LEU A 334 -11.64 -11.73 4.90
N GLY A 335 -11.84 -11.60 6.23
CA GLY A 335 -13.04 -10.96 6.78
C GLY A 335 -14.34 -11.75 6.66
N VAL A 336 -14.24 -13.08 6.50
CA VAL A 336 -15.39 -13.98 6.25
C VAL A 336 -15.86 -14.73 7.52
N SER A 337 -15.54 -14.17 8.69
CA SER A 337 -15.97 -14.62 10.03
C SER A 337 -15.33 -15.93 10.51
N ASP A 338 -14.28 -16.40 9.85
CA ASP A 338 -13.50 -17.58 10.27
C ASP A 338 -12.00 -17.43 9.92
N GLN A 339 -11.23 -18.50 10.08
CA GLN A 339 -9.80 -18.58 9.76
C GLN A 339 -9.49 -19.57 8.63
N THR A 340 -10.49 -20.01 7.90
CA THR A 340 -10.31 -20.97 6.81
C THR A 340 -9.90 -20.26 5.54
N SER A 341 -8.80 -20.67 4.94
CA SER A 341 -8.36 -20.17 3.63
C SER A 341 -9.40 -20.46 2.54
N ARG A 342 -9.50 -19.58 1.57
CA ARG A 342 -10.44 -19.71 0.45
C ARG A 342 -9.66 -19.77 -0.86
N TYR A 343 -9.98 -20.76 -1.68
CA TYR A 343 -9.31 -21.00 -2.96
C TYR A 343 -10.08 -20.40 -4.15
N SER A 344 -11.24 -19.84 -3.88
CA SER A 344 -12.08 -19.09 -4.82
C SER A 344 -12.62 -17.82 -4.16
N PRO A 345 -13.02 -16.80 -4.94
CA PRO A 345 -13.60 -15.58 -4.39
C PRO A 345 -14.81 -15.85 -3.51
N VAL A 346 -14.82 -15.31 -2.29
CA VAL A 346 -15.95 -15.33 -1.37
C VAL A 346 -16.32 -13.89 -1.03
N GLN A 347 -17.62 -13.59 -1.06
CA GLN A 347 -18.10 -12.26 -0.71
C GLN A 347 -17.94 -11.98 0.78
N VAL A 348 -17.44 -10.79 1.11
CA VAL A 348 -17.27 -10.32 2.48
C VAL A 348 -18.54 -9.66 2.95
N GLY A 349 -19.32 -10.38 3.76
CA GLY A 349 -20.63 -9.90 4.21
C GLY A 349 -21.65 -9.75 3.06
N SER A 350 -22.73 -9.00 3.30
CA SER A 350 -23.82 -8.77 2.34
C SER A 350 -23.91 -7.32 1.84
N LEU A 351 -23.02 -6.44 2.30
CA LEU A 351 -23.06 -5.01 1.94
C LEU A 351 -22.54 -4.77 0.52
N SER A 352 -23.14 -3.80 -0.15
CA SER A 352 -22.77 -3.33 -1.50
C SER A 352 -22.47 -1.84 -1.52
N ILE A 353 -21.75 -1.36 -0.51
CA ILE A 353 -21.43 0.06 -0.29
C ILE A 353 -19.92 0.32 -0.19
N TRP A 354 -19.10 -0.67 -0.53
CA TRP A 354 -17.66 -0.53 -0.52
C TRP A 354 -17.17 0.26 -1.73
N THR A 355 -16.25 1.19 -1.51
CA THR A 355 -15.75 2.10 -2.56
C THR A 355 -14.25 2.00 -2.78
N LYS A 356 -13.47 1.59 -1.76
CA LYS A 356 -12.02 1.41 -1.86
C LYS A 356 -11.54 0.28 -0.98
N ILE A 357 -10.47 -0.37 -1.41
CA ILE A 357 -9.85 -1.49 -0.73
C ILE A 357 -8.33 -1.37 -0.76
N ALA A 358 -7.69 -1.89 0.29
CA ALA A 358 -6.26 -2.09 0.33
C ALA A 358 -5.92 -3.35 1.14
N ALA A 359 -5.08 -4.20 0.59
CA ALA A 359 -4.52 -5.35 1.26
C ALA A 359 -3.12 -5.01 1.81
N GLY A 360 -2.93 -5.21 3.10
CA GLY A 360 -1.61 -5.25 3.72
C GLY A 360 -1.01 -6.66 3.64
N MET A 361 0.08 -6.94 4.38
CA MET A 361 0.66 -8.30 4.42
C MET A 361 -0.37 -9.33 4.88
N ILE A 362 -0.94 -9.12 6.06
CA ILE A 362 -1.88 -10.02 6.75
C ILE A 362 -3.08 -9.27 7.32
N THR A 363 -3.39 -8.13 6.75
CA THR A 363 -4.52 -7.25 7.13
C THR A 363 -5.25 -6.79 5.88
N THR A 364 -6.49 -6.37 6.05
CA THR A 364 -7.27 -5.72 5.01
C THR A 364 -7.94 -4.48 5.56
N VAL A 365 -8.00 -3.44 4.74
CA VAL A 365 -8.68 -2.19 5.04
C VAL A 365 -9.64 -1.87 3.90
N ALA A 366 -10.82 -1.35 4.22
CA ALA A 366 -11.81 -0.95 3.22
C ALA A 366 -12.56 0.31 3.64
N LEU A 367 -13.00 1.08 2.65
CA LEU A 367 -13.78 2.29 2.81
C LEU A 367 -15.18 2.09 2.26
N GLN A 368 -16.17 2.53 3.01
CA GLN A 368 -17.55 2.57 2.55
C GLN A 368 -17.94 3.94 1.96
N SER A 369 -18.99 3.98 1.15
CA SER A 369 -19.49 5.20 0.49
C SER A 369 -19.99 6.27 1.47
N ASN A 370 -20.31 5.88 2.71
CA ASN A 370 -20.64 6.79 3.80
C ASN A 370 -19.41 7.40 4.50
N GLY A 371 -18.20 7.17 3.97
CA GLY A 371 -16.95 7.67 4.51
C GLY A 371 -16.45 6.93 5.76
N THR A 372 -16.98 5.76 6.12
CA THR A 372 -16.47 4.97 7.25
C THR A 372 -15.35 4.04 6.83
N LEU A 373 -14.30 3.97 7.66
CA LEU A 373 -13.13 3.12 7.49
C LEU A 373 -13.32 1.81 8.27
N TRP A 374 -12.94 0.69 7.67
CA TRP A 374 -13.05 -0.65 8.24
C TRP A 374 -11.74 -1.41 8.11
N SER A 375 -11.42 -2.24 9.10
CA SER A 375 -10.20 -3.04 9.11
C SER A 375 -10.43 -4.43 9.70
N TRP A 376 -9.63 -5.41 9.26
CA TRP A 376 -9.65 -6.78 9.77
C TRP A 376 -8.35 -7.53 9.43
N GLY A 377 -8.17 -8.72 10.01
CA GLY A 377 -6.97 -9.54 9.91
C GLY A 377 -6.17 -9.53 11.20
N ASN A 378 -4.86 -9.62 11.08
CA ASN A 378 -3.94 -9.63 12.23
C ASN A 378 -3.98 -8.29 13.00
N ASN A 379 -3.95 -8.39 14.33
CA ASN A 379 -3.94 -7.23 15.22
C ASN A 379 -2.94 -7.36 16.39
N SER A 380 -1.96 -8.23 16.28
CA SER A 380 -0.99 -8.50 17.36
C SER A 380 -0.23 -7.28 17.85
N PHE A 381 -0.18 -6.21 17.04
CA PHE A 381 0.46 -4.93 17.37
C PHE A 381 -0.55 -3.77 17.42
N GLY A 382 -1.86 -4.03 17.37
CA GLY A 382 -2.90 -3.00 17.32
C GLY A 382 -3.06 -2.33 15.93
N GLN A 383 -2.54 -2.96 14.86
CA GLN A 383 -2.52 -2.39 13.50
C GLN A 383 -3.91 -2.22 12.86
N LEU A 384 -4.94 -2.82 13.43
CA LEU A 384 -6.33 -2.62 12.99
C LEU A 384 -6.97 -1.35 13.57
N GLY A 385 -6.40 -0.77 14.64
CA GLY A 385 -6.90 0.44 15.26
C GLY A 385 -8.21 0.32 16.00
N LEU A 386 -8.48 -0.83 16.57
CA LEU A 386 -9.76 -1.15 17.20
C LEU A 386 -9.76 -1.05 18.73
N GLY A 387 -8.64 -0.56 19.30
CA GLY A 387 -8.54 -0.36 20.76
C GLY A 387 -8.01 -1.56 21.53
N ASP A 388 -7.63 -2.61 20.85
CA ASP A 388 -7.07 -3.83 21.42
C ASP A 388 -6.01 -4.46 20.50
N GLN A 389 -5.54 -5.66 20.84
CA GLN A 389 -4.59 -6.44 20.04
C GLN A 389 -5.20 -7.78 19.56
N SER A 390 -6.53 -7.86 19.52
CA SER A 390 -7.23 -9.08 19.07
C SER A 390 -7.40 -9.05 17.56
N ASN A 391 -7.11 -10.15 16.89
CA ASN A 391 -7.37 -10.33 15.48
C ASN A 391 -8.87 -10.20 15.17
N ARG A 392 -9.19 -9.74 13.97
CA ARG A 392 -10.58 -9.65 13.51
C ARG A 392 -10.80 -10.53 12.30
N TYR A 393 -11.82 -11.37 12.39
CA TYR A 393 -12.20 -12.32 11.36
C TYR A 393 -13.34 -11.79 10.48
N SER A 394 -13.87 -10.63 10.82
CA SER A 394 -14.89 -9.88 10.08
C SER A 394 -14.50 -8.41 10.03
N PRO A 395 -14.97 -7.64 9.04
CA PRO A 395 -14.80 -6.20 9.02
C PRO A 395 -15.31 -5.55 10.30
N VAL A 396 -14.48 -4.70 10.92
CA VAL A 396 -14.82 -3.89 12.10
C VAL A 396 -14.52 -2.43 11.78
N GLN A 397 -15.47 -1.54 12.09
CA GLN A 397 -15.29 -0.12 11.85
C GLN A 397 -14.19 0.47 12.73
N VAL A 398 -13.31 1.25 12.11
CA VAL A 398 -12.23 1.96 12.80
C VAL A 398 -12.76 3.29 13.32
N GLY A 399 -12.95 3.39 14.62
CA GLY A 399 -13.47 4.60 15.26
C GLY A 399 -14.91 4.95 14.82
N THR A 400 -15.29 6.20 14.99
CA THR A 400 -16.64 6.70 14.68
C THR A 400 -16.67 7.74 13.55
N LEU A 401 -15.51 8.06 12.97
CA LEU A 401 -15.41 9.04 11.89
C LEU A 401 -16.03 8.49 10.59
N SER A 402 -16.69 9.37 9.85
CA SER A 402 -17.35 9.10 8.58
C SER A 402 -16.97 10.10 7.49
N ASN A 403 -15.74 10.58 7.53
CA ASN A 403 -15.20 11.54 6.56
C ASN A 403 -13.89 11.08 5.92
N TRP A 404 -13.64 9.77 5.91
CA TRP A 404 -12.52 9.18 5.20
C TRP A 404 -12.78 9.21 3.68
N ASN A 405 -11.84 9.76 2.92
CA ASN A 405 -11.99 9.95 1.47
C ASN A 405 -11.10 9.04 0.64
N ASN A 406 -10.02 8.53 1.21
CA ASN A 406 -9.09 7.69 0.49
C ASN A 406 -8.38 6.68 1.39
N ILE A 407 -8.03 5.54 0.79
CA ILE A 407 -7.10 4.56 1.36
C ILE A 407 -6.00 4.39 0.32
N ILE A 408 -4.76 4.65 0.70
CA ILE A 408 -3.60 4.28 -0.08
C ILE A 408 -2.87 3.18 0.69
N GLY A 409 -3.06 2.01 0.24
CA GLY A 409 -2.39 0.83 0.68
C GLY A 409 -2.69 -0.24 -0.35
N GLY A 410 -1.74 -0.91 -0.74
CA GLY A 410 -1.83 -1.90 -1.80
C GLY A 410 -0.59 -1.76 -2.66
N PHE A 411 -0.18 -2.83 -3.11
CA PHE A 411 1.03 -3.09 -3.85
C PHE A 411 1.04 -2.42 -5.21
#